data_b2b9a8646e8a6dfc0dc76a3ae1a240a1
#
_entry.id   b2b9a8646e8a6dfc0dc76a3ae1a240a1
#
_cell.length_a   1.000
_cell.length_b   1.000
_cell.length_c   1.000
_cell.angle_alpha   90.00
_cell.angle_beta   90.00
_cell.angle_gamma   90.00
#
_symmetry.space_group_name_H-M   'P 1'
#
loop_
_entity.id
_entity.type
_entity.pdbx_description
1 polymer ?
#
loop_
_entity_poly.entity_id
_entity_poly.type
_entity_poly.pdbx_seq_one_letter_code
_entity_poly.pdbx_strand_id
1 'polypeptide(L)'
;MNSAPADFSLDRDLPSGFGDFYRPLHARFTPEQRRLSNARARKLTRANEGERPQYLPPSRATTSRWSIDLPDWCRDQRNQMTGPADDAELVVKMLNSGAPGVMLDLEDSMANTWEHLMLGHANIVAALYRELSYRDAKRNATVRITPSATVVWNRVRGLHLSQAGIFPGETTSASLFDLALLAFTVDFERLKHPLCIYIPKSESAEEALWWKDVFDALLIAKRRPPGSIRAMALVESHPLAYEMEEFLFNLREYILGLNLGRWDYMASLIHYNFSDPNWLLPDRNTIPIDVSFFQRLRTLLPEIAHSHGALAIGGMTALYPSREDPELNARALAVLDRDKKNEAACLMDGAWTGHPDQNAIAVAAFPAPNQIDRRPELADRHPDLRPAPAGVGTTTMDGTRAAIRTVIRYRNGVLEGKGASLLDGYMEDLATDRIYRLMIAQRARFPGAYTPPSLAAAFDEELDRILQELPADATPEARRRFREARDRSERMILEGAFDPT
;
A
#
# COMPACT_ATOMS: atom_id res chain seq x y z
N MET A 1 -2.79 10.57 -13.08
CA MET A 1 -2.93 11.69 -12.11
C MET A 1 -4.40 11.94 -11.86
N ASN A 2 -4.82 11.99 -10.60
CA ASN A 2 -6.19 12.34 -10.23
C ASN A 2 -6.41 13.85 -10.46
N SER A 3 -7.59 14.22 -10.96
CA SER A 3 -7.96 15.62 -11.21
C SER A 3 -9.38 15.88 -10.76
N ALA A 4 -9.60 16.99 -10.09
CA ALA A 4 -10.94 17.48 -9.86
C ALA A 4 -11.65 17.74 -11.21
N PRO A 5 -13.00 17.68 -11.27
CA PRO A 5 -13.77 17.96 -12.48
C PRO A 5 -13.50 19.37 -13.06
N ALA A 6 -13.75 19.54 -14.36
CA ALA A 6 -13.50 20.83 -15.02
C ALA A 6 -14.35 21.99 -14.47
N ASP A 7 -15.53 21.68 -13.92
CA ASP A 7 -16.45 22.65 -13.30
C ASP A 7 -16.26 22.74 -11.78
N PHE A 8 -15.23 22.10 -11.23
CA PHE A 8 -14.92 22.13 -9.79
C PHE A 8 -14.69 23.55 -9.30
N SER A 9 -15.27 23.84 -8.13
CA SER A 9 -15.03 25.07 -7.38
C SER A 9 -14.71 24.76 -5.94
N LEU A 10 -13.55 25.22 -5.49
CA LEU A 10 -13.03 24.96 -4.16
C LEU A 10 -14.01 25.41 -3.05
N ASP A 11 -14.65 26.55 -3.22
CA ASP A 11 -15.59 27.11 -2.24
C ASP A 11 -16.98 26.44 -2.27
N ARG A 12 -17.35 25.82 -3.39
CA ARG A 12 -18.66 25.14 -3.55
C ARG A 12 -18.57 23.65 -3.18
N ASP A 13 -17.51 22.99 -3.60
CA ASP A 13 -17.44 21.53 -3.62
C ASP A 13 -16.64 20.94 -2.46
N LEU A 14 -15.93 21.80 -1.70
CA LEU A 14 -15.24 21.41 -0.46
C LEU A 14 -15.82 22.17 0.73
N PRO A 15 -15.52 21.72 1.97
CA PRO A 15 -16.02 22.40 3.18
C PRO A 15 -15.64 23.88 3.21
N SER A 16 -16.60 24.72 3.61
CA SER A 16 -16.39 26.17 3.68
C SER A 16 -15.15 26.54 4.50
N GLY A 17 -14.29 27.41 3.96
CA GLY A 17 -13.03 27.82 4.56
C GLY A 17 -11.84 26.85 4.32
N PHE A 18 -12.08 25.71 3.66
CA PHE A 18 -10.98 24.80 3.34
C PHE A 18 -9.91 25.45 2.43
N GLY A 19 -10.32 26.29 1.49
CA GLY A 19 -9.41 26.98 0.59
C GLY A 19 -8.40 27.86 1.33
N ASP A 20 -8.86 28.64 2.30
CA ASP A 20 -8.00 29.50 3.11
C ASP A 20 -7.07 28.69 4.04
N PHE A 21 -7.56 27.56 4.54
CA PHE A 21 -6.78 26.63 5.33
C PHE A 21 -5.70 25.93 4.48
N TYR A 22 -6.04 25.50 3.27
CA TYR A 22 -5.18 24.66 2.44
C TYR A 22 -4.12 25.42 1.64
N ARG A 23 -4.44 26.63 1.18
CA ARG A 23 -3.55 27.45 0.33
C ARG A 23 -2.16 27.68 0.95
N PRO A 24 -2.01 28.10 2.22
CA PRO A 24 -0.69 28.26 2.82
C PRO A 24 0.07 26.92 2.99
N LEU A 25 -0.62 25.81 3.24
CA LEU A 25 -0.02 24.49 3.30
C LEU A 25 0.49 24.05 1.93
N HIS A 26 -0.31 24.22 0.90
CA HIS A 26 0.08 23.95 -0.49
C HIS A 26 1.34 24.75 -0.89
N ALA A 27 1.33 26.05 -0.64
CA ALA A 27 2.46 26.93 -1.00
C ALA A 27 3.76 26.51 -0.30
N ARG A 28 3.68 26.01 0.95
CA ARG A 28 4.85 25.55 1.71
C ARG A 28 5.31 24.16 1.33
N PHE A 29 4.42 23.18 1.26
CA PHE A 29 4.77 21.76 1.26
C PHE A 29 4.78 21.12 -0.14
N THR A 30 4.04 21.64 -1.12
CA THR A 30 4.05 21.07 -2.46
C THR A 30 5.39 21.24 -3.20
N PRO A 31 6.08 22.38 -3.13
CA PRO A 31 7.42 22.50 -3.72
C PRO A 31 8.42 21.50 -3.13
N GLU A 32 8.34 21.26 -1.83
CA GLU A 32 9.22 20.33 -1.14
C GLU A 32 8.91 18.86 -1.53
N GLN A 33 7.64 18.51 -1.63
CA GLN A 33 7.23 17.18 -2.17
C GLN A 33 7.78 16.97 -3.59
N ARG A 34 7.75 18.00 -4.46
CA ARG A 34 8.34 17.92 -5.80
C ARG A 34 9.86 17.72 -5.76
N ARG A 35 10.54 18.39 -4.83
CA ARG A 35 11.99 18.20 -4.62
C ARG A 35 12.30 16.75 -4.22
N LEU A 36 11.51 16.18 -3.30
CA LEU A 36 11.63 14.79 -2.87
C LEU A 36 11.35 13.81 -4.02
N SER A 37 10.31 14.04 -4.81
CA SER A 37 10.02 13.23 -6.00
C SER A 37 11.17 13.24 -7.01
N ASN A 38 11.79 14.40 -7.24
CA ASN A 38 12.97 14.51 -8.09
C ASN A 38 14.18 13.78 -7.49
N ALA A 39 14.31 13.75 -6.15
CA ALA A 39 15.37 12.99 -5.48
C ALA A 39 15.18 11.48 -5.66
N ARG A 40 13.94 10.97 -5.56
CA ARG A 40 13.60 9.57 -5.87
C ARG A 40 13.99 9.20 -7.30
N ALA A 41 13.58 10.00 -8.29
CA ALA A 41 13.91 9.74 -9.69
C ALA A 41 15.42 9.66 -9.92
N ARG A 42 16.20 10.58 -9.33
CA ARG A 42 17.68 10.52 -9.40
C ARG A 42 18.25 9.28 -8.72
N LYS A 43 17.73 8.89 -7.53
CA LYS A 43 18.17 7.68 -6.80
C LYS A 43 17.94 6.43 -7.65
N LEU A 44 16.77 6.32 -8.28
CA LEU A 44 16.43 5.21 -9.18
C LEU A 44 17.32 5.17 -10.43
N THR A 45 17.58 6.32 -11.07
CA THR A 45 18.48 6.40 -12.23
C THR A 45 19.87 5.88 -11.87
N ARG A 46 20.47 6.37 -10.76
CA ARG A 46 21.79 5.93 -10.30
C ARG A 46 21.80 4.43 -9.95
N ALA A 47 20.72 3.91 -9.35
CA ALA A 47 20.63 2.49 -9.04
C ALA A 47 20.69 1.62 -10.32
N ASN A 48 20.03 2.06 -11.39
CA ASN A 48 20.08 1.39 -12.69
C ASN A 48 21.40 1.61 -13.46
N GLU A 49 22.24 2.53 -13.01
CA GLU A 49 23.62 2.74 -13.44
C GLU A 49 24.65 1.97 -12.57
N GLY A 50 24.19 1.23 -11.55
CA GLY A 50 24.98 0.38 -10.69
C GLY A 50 25.24 0.90 -9.27
N GLU A 51 24.75 2.07 -8.89
CA GLU A 51 24.84 2.61 -7.53
C GLU A 51 23.75 2.00 -6.64
N ARG A 52 24.09 0.97 -5.89
CA ARG A 52 23.16 0.24 -5.04
C ARG A 52 22.73 1.05 -3.81
N PRO A 53 21.45 0.94 -3.35
CA PRO A 53 21.05 1.44 -2.04
C PRO A 53 21.96 0.87 -0.93
N GLN A 54 22.28 1.71 0.05
CA GLN A 54 23.17 1.38 1.16
C GLN A 54 22.64 1.97 2.45
N TYR A 55 23.03 1.39 3.59
CA TYR A 55 22.77 1.96 4.90
C TYR A 55 23.43 3.34 5.02
N LEU A 56 22.77 4.24 5.71
CA LEU A 56 23.30 5.58 5.95
C LEU A 56 24.50 5.53 6.91
N PRO A 57 25.40 6.49 6.84
CA PRO A 57 26.46 6.65 7.86
C PRO A 57 25.86 6.79 9.26
N PRO A 58 26.60 6.42 10.32
CA PRO A 58 26.16 6.59 11.70
C PRO A 58 25.64 8.01 11.97
N SER A 59 24.46 8.09 12.57
CA SER A 59 23.75 9.32 12.84
C SER A 59 23.21 9.35 14.28
N ARG A 60 22.52 10.42 14.67
CA ARG A 60 21.83 10.46 15.97
C ARG A 60 20.76 9.37 16.09
N ALA A 61 20.17 8.95 14.99
CA ALA A 61 19.19 7.85 14.96
C ALA A 61 19.81 6.54 15.47
N THR A 62 21.01 6.22 14.99
CA THR A 62 21.70 4.93 15.24
C THR A 62 22.66 4.97 16.45
N THR A 63 23.03 6.15 16.94
CA THR A 63 24.05 6.30 18.01
C THR A 63 23.53 6.87 19.32
N SER A 64 22.36 7.51 19.35
CA SER A 64 21.75 8.03 20.57
C SER A 64 20.68 7.10 21.13
N ARG A 65 20.38 7.26 22.43
CA ARG A 65 19.23 6.56 23.05
C ARG A 65 17.97 7.38 22.84
N TRP A 66 16.95 6.75 22.30
CA TRP A 66 15.61 7.32 22.13
C TRP A 66 14.57 6.19 22.09
N SER A 67 13.33 6.51 22.38
CA SER A 67 12.23 5.55 22.34
C SER A 67 10.94 6.23 21.90
N ILE A 68 10.03 5.43 21.38
CA ILE A 68 8.65 5.77 21.08
C ILE A 68 7.81 5.29 22.25
N ASP A 69 6.93 6.14 22.75
CA ASP A 69 5.95 5.78 23.78
C ASP A 69 4.70 5.24 23.11
N LEU A 70 4.52 3.91 23.21
CA LEU A 70 3.38 3.23 22.60
C LEU A 70 2.17 3.34 23.53
N PRO A 71 1.10 4.06 23.15
CA PRO A 71 -0.07 4.24 24.00
C PRO A 71 -0.87 2.95 24.16
N ASP A 72 -1.53 2.77 25.29
CA ASP A 72 -2.28 1.54 25.63
C ASP A 72 -3.33 1.17 24.57
N TRP A 73 -3.99 2.13 23.98
CA TRP A 73 -5.00 1.88 22.94
C TRP A 73 -4.42 1.30 21.64
N CYS A 74 -3.09 1.40 21.43
CA CYS A 74 -2.40 0.90 20.25
C CYS A 74 -1.61 -0.41 20.49
N ARG A 75 -1.59 -0.93 21.72
CA ARG A 75 -0.78 -2.11 22.09
C ARG A 75 -1.20 -3.38 21.35
N ASP A 76 -2.49 -3.59 21.12
CA ASP A 76 -2.97 -4.74 20.33
C ASP A 76 -3.26 -4.32 18.90
N GLN A 77 -2.37 -4.71 17.98
CA GLN A 77 -2.51 -4.55 16.55
C GLN A 77 -2.23 -5.87 15.82
N ARG A 78 -2.56 -7.01 16.44
CA ARG A 78 -2.31 -8.35 15.90
C ARG A 78 -2.94 -8.58 14.52
N ASN A 79 -4.01 -7.87 14.20
CA ASN A 79 -4.54 -7.78 12.85
C ASN A 79 -5.04 -6.36 12.56
N GLN A 80 -4.65 -5.83 11.41
CA GLN A 80 -5.20 -4.60 10.84
C GLN A 80 -5.89 -4.98 9.52
N MET A 81 -7.23 -5.03 9.55
CA MET A 81 -7.99 -5.38 8.35
C MET A 81 -8.02 -4.19 7.40
N THR A 82 -7.71 -4.44 6.13
CA THR A 82 -7.41 -3.41 5.14
C THR A 82 -8.39 -3.50 3.97
N GLY A 83 -8.90 -2.36 3.53
CA GLY A 83 -9.76 -2.28 2.36
C GLY A 83 -10.01 -0.85 1.88
N PRO A 84 -10.56 -0.68 0.66
CA PRO A 84 -10.81 0.61 0.06
C PRO A 84 -11.81 1.43 0.87
N ALA A 85 -11.52 2.73 1.00
CA ALA A 85 -12.36 3.64 1.79
C ALA A 85 -13.68 3.99 1.10
N ASP A 86 -13.77 3.88 -0.22
CA ASP A 86 -14.95 4.21 -1.02
C ASP A 86 -16.05 3.13 -0.98
N ASP A 87 -15.78 1.95 -0.42
CA ASP A 87 -16.76 0.86 -0.25
C ASP A 87 -17.34 0.88 1.17
N ALA A 88 -18.48 1.55 1.37
CA ALA A 88 -19.14 1.67 2.66
C ALA A 88 -19.55 0.31 3.26
N GLU A 89 -19.94 -0.67 2.42
CA GLU A 89 -20.30 -2.02 2.88
C GLU A 89 -19.07 -2.73 3.46
N LEU A 90 -17.95 -2.70 2.75
CA LEU A 90 -16.72 -3.32 3.20
C LEU A 90 -16.17 -2.63 4.46
N VAL A 91 -16.17 -1.31 4.51
CA VAL A 91 -15.75 -0.52 5.69
C VAL A 91 -16.53 -0.91 6.93
N VAL A 92 -17.87 -0.99 6.84
CA VAL A 92 -18.71 -1.40 7.97
C VAL A 92 -18.45 -2.84 8.37
N LYS A 93 -18.28 -3.76 7.40
CA LYS A 93 -17.94 -5.17 7.68
C LYS A 93 -16.58 -5.31 8.37
N MET A 94 -15.56 -4.56 7.93
CA MET A 94 -14.24 -4.56 8.56
C MET A 94 -14.32 -4.08 10.02
N LEU A 95 -15.01 -2.98 10.29
CA LEU A 95 -15.18 -2.43 11.63
C LEU A 95 -16.02 -3.32 12.57
N ASN A 96 -16.87 -4.17 12.00
CA ASN A 96 -17.67 -5.15 12.73
C ASN A 96 -16.99 -6.53 12.84
N SER A 97 -15.80 -6.73 12.27
CA SER A 97 -15.10 -8.02 12.26
C SER A 97 -14.46 -8.40 13.60
N GLY A 98 -14.34 -7.45 14.54
CA GLY A 98 -13.60 -7.63 15.79
C GLY A 98 -12.07 -7.52 15.63
N ALA A 99 -11.57 -7.07 14.48
CA ALA A 99 -10.15 -6.83 14.30
C ALA A 99 -9.67 -5.71 15.24
N PRO A 100 -8.47 -5.85 15.86
CA PRO A 100 -7.88 -4.79 16.70
C PRO A 100 -7.66 -3.48 15.96
N GLY A 101 -7.29 -3.55 14.69
CA GLY A 101 -7.14 -2.41 13.79
C GLY A 101 -7.90 -2.60 12.49
N VAL A 102 -8.26 -1.48 11.86
CA VAL A 102 -8.80 -1.42 10.49
C VAL A 102 -8.08 -0.29 9.77
N MET A 103 -7.61 -0.53 8.55
CA MET A 103 -7.00 0.48 7.70
C MET A 103 -7.92 0.78 6.51
N LEU A 104 -8.36 2.04 6.41
CA LEU A 104 -9.17 2.57 5.32
C LEU A 104 -8.23 3.20 4.28
N ASP A 105 -8.35 2.76 3.06
CA ASP A 105 -7.37 3.02 2.02
C ASP A 105 -7.88 4.02 0.97
N LEU A 106 -7.14 5.11 0.77
CA LEU A 106 -7.34 6.07 -0.33
C LEU A 106 -6.33 5.85 -1.48
N GLU A 107 -5.52 4.79 -1.43
CA GLU A 107 -4.43 4.56 -2.38
C GLU A 107 -4.67 3.30 -3.25
N ASP A 108 -3.94 2.20 -3.02
CA ASP A 108 -3.81 1.10 -3.98
C ASP A 108 -5.07 0.27 -4.20
N SER A 109 -5.90 0.12 -3.17
CA SER A 109 -7.14 -0.68 -3.29
C SER A 109 -8.34 0.11 -3.77
N MET A 110 -8.20 1.43 -3.93
CA MET A 110 -9.25 2.33 -4.41
C MET A 110 -8.93 2.84 -5.82
N ALA A 111 -9.97 3.02 -6.66
CA ALA A 111 -9.76 3.66 -7.96
C ALA A 111 -9.34 5.13 -7.78
N ASN A 112 -8.23 5.53 -8.41
CA ASN A 112 -7.67 6.87 -8.26
C ASN A 112 -8.41 7.89 -9.16
N THR A 113 -9.71 8.07 -8.91
CA THR A 113 -10.56 9.10 -9.53
C THR A 113 -11.07 10.08 -8.48
N TRP A 114 -11.50 11.27 -8.91
CA TRP A 114 -12.03 12.29 -8.01
C TRP A 114 -13.25 11.80 -7.22
N GLU A 115 -14.17 11.13 -7.87
CA GLU A 115 -15.43 10.64 -7.28
C GLU A 115 -15.16 9.62 -6.18
N HIS A 116 -14.31 8.61 -6.46
CA HIS A 116 -13.91 7.60 -5.49
C HIS A 116 -13.14 8.24 -4.32
N LEU A 117 -12.23 9.18 -4.61
CA LEU A 117 -11.49 9.89 -3.58
C LEU A 117 -12.41 10.64 -2.61
N MET A 118 -13.36 11.41 -3.12
CA MET A 118 -14.29 12.20 -2.28
C MET A 118 -15.24 11.30 -1.51
N LEU A 119 -15.70 10.20 -2.12
CA LEU A 119 -16.49 9.19 -1.43
C LEU A 119 -15.69 8.52 -0.31
N GLY A 120 -14.44 8.16 -0.57
CA GLY A 120 -13.53 7.59 0.42
C GLY A 120 -13.32 8.54 1.60
N HIS A 121 -13.09 9.82 1.36
CA HIS A 121 -12.98 10.83 2.42
C HIS A 121 -14.27 10.92 3.26
N ALA A 122 -15.43 10.96 2.64
CA ALA A 122 -16.71 11.01 3.34
C ALA A 122 -16.93 9.76 4.21
N ASN A 123 -16.64 8.57 3.67
CA ASN A 123 -16.75 7.31 4.39
C ASN A 123 -15.77 7.24 5.57
N ILE A 124 -14.53 7.72 5.41
CA ILE A 124 -13.55 7.79 6.50
C ILE A 124 -14.08 8.64 7.65
N VAL A 125 -14.57 9.85 7.38
CA VAL A 125 -15.11 10.74 8.43
C VAL A 125 -16.27 10.07 9.16
N ALA A 126 -17.23 9.49 8.42
CA ALA A 126 -18.37 8.77 8.99
C ALA A 126 -17.94 7.52 9.79
N ALA A 127 -16.91 6.80 9.33
CA ALA A 127 -16.36 5.64 10.02
C ALA A 127 -15.62 6.03 11.31
N LEU A 128 -14.85 7.12 11.30
CA LEU A 128 -14.18 7.67 12.49
C LEU A 128 -15.21 8.03 13.59
N TYR A 129 -16.36 8.54 13.21
CA TYR A 129 -17.46 8.84 14.14
C TYR A 129 -18.37 7.63 14.44
N ARG A 130 -18.11 6.45 13.83
CA ARG A 130 -18.96 5.26 13.93
C ARG A 130 -20.39 5.46 13.40
N GLU A 131 -20.58 6.38 12.46
CA GLU A 131 -21.87 6.74 11.88
C GLU A 131 -22.11 6.12 10.51
N LEU A 132 -21.07 5.55 9.86
CA LEU A 132 -21.20 4.92 8.56
C LEU A 132 -22.14 3.71 8.64
N SER A 133 -22.97 3.57 7.61
CA SER A 133 -23.89 2.44 7.46
C SER A 133 -24.09 2.12 5.98
N TYR A 134 -24.55 0.89 5.69
CA TYR A 134 -24.95 0.50 4.33
C TYR A 134 -26.27 -0.25 4.33
N ARG A 135 -26.92 -0.32 3.16
CA ARG A 135 -28.12 -1.10 2.94
C ARG A 135 -27.75 -2.49 2.45
N ASP A 136 -27.98 -3.51 3.27
CA ASP A 136 -27.85 -4.91 2.86
C ASP A 136 -29.11 -5.28 2.05
N ALA A 137 -28.96 -5.40 0.73
CA ALA A 137 -30.06 -5.73 -0.18
C ALA A 137 -30.61 -7.14 0.05
N LYS A 138 -29.76 -8.11 0.42
CA LYS A 138 -30.16 -9.51 0.67
C LYS A 138 -31.03 -9.64 1.92
N ARG A 139 -30.69 -8.90 2.98
CA ARG A 139 -31.42 -8.91 4.25
C ARG A 139 -32.48 -7.83 4.35
N ASN A 140 -32.54 -6.92 3.36
CA ASN A 140 -33.42 -5.75 3.34
C ASN A 140 -33.29 -4.91 4.64
N ALA A 141 -32.08 -4.75 5.17
CA ALA A 141 -31.80 -4.10 6.45
C ALA A 141 -30.65 -3.08 6.32
N THR A 142 -30.64 -2.06 7.17
CA THR A 142 -29.50 -1.16 7.31
C THR A 142 -28.53 -1.75 8.33
N VAL A 143 -27.30 -1.98 7.91
CA VAL A 143 -26.21 -2.44 8.78
C VAL A 143 -25.39 -1.23 9.22
N ARG A 144 -25.15 -1.12 10.52
CA ARG A 144 -24.36 -0.03 11.16
C ARG A 144 -23.11 -0.57 11.79
N ILE A 145 -22.16 0.33 12.06
CA ILE A 145 -20.97 0.03 12.84
C ILE A 145 -21.39 -0.21 14.30
N THR A 146 -20.96 -1.35 14.85
CA THR A 146 -21.14 -1.68 16.28
C THR A 146 -20.04 -1.03 17.12
N PRO A 147 -20.31 -0.60 18.36
CA PRO A 147 -19.29 -0.08 19.25
C PRO A 147 -18.14 -1.10 19.46
N SER A 148 -16.91 -0.67 19.24
CA SER A 148 -15.72 -1.51 19.38
C SER A 148 -14.51 -0.68 19.80
N ALA A 149 -13.44 -1.35 20.30
CA ALA A 149 -12.15 -0.72 20.57
C ALA A 149 -11.25 -0.61 19.33
N THR A 150 -11.69 -1.12 18.20
CA THR A 150 -10.94 -1.13 16.92
C THR A 150 -10.36 0.23 16.59
N VAL A 151 -9.05 0.29 16.36
CA VAL A 151 -8.36 1.49 15.90
C VAL A 151 -8.57 1.67 14.41
N VAL A 152 -8.94 2.89 13.98
CA VAL A 152 -9.10 3.20 12.56
C VAL A 152 -7.87 3.94 12.06
N TRP A 153 -7.14 3.28 11.19
CA TRP A 153 -6.02 3.83 10.44
C TRP A 153 -6.50 4.31 9.08
N ASN A 154 -5.89 5.36 8.54
CA ASN A 154 -6.27 5.94 7.26
C ASN A 154 -5.03 6.06 6.37
N ARG A 155 -4.94 5.27 5.30
CA ARG A 155 -3.85 5.38 4.33
C ARG A 155 -4.19 6.48 3.34
N VAL A 156 -3.47 7.60 3.45
CA VAL A 156 -3.53 8.68 2.46
C VAL A 156 -2.64 8.33 1.28
N ARG A 157 -2.85 8.98 0.13
CA ARG A 157 -2.01 8.75 -1.06
C ARG A 157 -0.56 9.16 -0.82
N GLY A 158 0.37 8.45 -1.44
CA GLY A 158 1.80 8.62 -1.23
C GLY A 158 2.40 9.88 -1.89
N LEU A 159 3.64 10.22 -1.49
CA LEU A 159 4.39 11.39 -1.98
C LEU A 159 4.72 11.35 -3.47
N HIS A 160 4.59 10.21 -4.12
CA HIS A 160 4.78 10.04 -5.57
C HIS A 160 3.58 10.55 -6.39
N LEU A 161 2.44 10.84 -5.75
CA LEU A 161 1.21 11.24 -6.41
C LEU A 161 0.95 12.75 -6.29
N SER A 162 0.35 13.29 -7.34
CA SER A 162 -0.12 14.67 -7.40
C SER A 162 -1.62 14.72 -7.63
N GLN A 163 -2.25 15.78 -7.14
CA GLN A 163 -3.66 16.12 -7.33
C GLN A 163 -3.76 17.35 -8.22
N ALA A 164 -4.47 17.24 -9.34
CA ALA A 164 -4.76 18.36 -10.24
C ALA A 164 -6.17 18.93 -9.98
N GLY A 165 -6.42 20.12 -10.54
CA GLY A 165 -7.75 20.75 -10.57
C GLY A 165 -8.16 21.45 -9.29
N ILE A 166 -7.37 21.46 -8.22
CA ILE A 166 -7.66 22.18 -6.98
C ILE A 166 -7.36 23.68 -7.14
N PHE A 167 -6.22 23.99 -7.75
CA PHE A 167 -5.83 25.35 -8.10
C PHE A 167 -5.68 25.49 -9.60
N PRO A 168 -6.11 26.59 -10.23
CA PRO A 168 -5.98 26.80 -11.67
C PRO A 168 -4.50 26.74 -12.11
N GLY A 169 -4.19 25.86 -13.05
CA GLY A 169 -2.86 25.73 -13.63
C GLY A 169 -1.79 25.11 -12.74
N GLU A 170 -2.14 24.67 -11.52
CA GLU A 170 -1.20 24.08 -10.58
C GLU A 170 -1.61 22.67 -10.15
N THR A 171 -0.62 21.83 -9.85
CA THR A 171 -0.85 20.56 -9.14
C THR A 171 -0.39 20.69 -7.71
N THR A 172 -1.09 20.04 -6.79
CA THR A 172 -0.72 19.92 -5.39
C THR A 172 -0.28 18.50 -5.05
N SER A 173 0.43 18.32 -3.92
CA SER A 173 0.72 16.99 -3.41
C SER A 173 -0.58 16.26 -3.05
N ALA A 174 -0.77 15.02 -3.57
CA ALA A 174 -1.93 14.21 -3.22
C ALA A 174 -1.96 13.88 -1.73
N SER A 175 -0.81 13.53 -1.15
CA SER A 175 -0.65 13.27 0.28
C SER A 175 -1.09 14.45 1.14
N LEU A 176 -0.65 15.65 0.76
CA LEU A 176 -1.01 16.88 1.47
C LEU A 176 -2.51 17.18 1.37
N PHE A 177 -3.09 16.99 0.17
CA PHE A 177 -4.52 17.22 -0.06
C PHE A 177 -5.36 16.29 0.81
N ASP A 178 -5.10 14.98 0.76
CA ASP A 178 -5.84 13.99 1.53
C ASP A 178 -5.75 14.25 3.03
N LEU A 179 -4.54 14.45 3.53
CA LEU A 179 -4.31 14.67 4.96
C LEU A 179 -4.91 16.00 5.44
N ALA A 180 -4.75 17.08 4.67
CA ALA A 180 -5.32 18.38 5.00
C ALA A 180 -6.85 18.36 4.99
N LEU A 181 -7.46 17.67 4.02
CA LEU A 181 -8.92 17.55 3.95
C LEU A 181 -9.46 16.76 5.13
N LEU A 182 -8.85 15.63 5.48
CA LEU A 182 -9.22 14.86 6.67
C LEU A 182 -9.07 15.69 7.95
N ALA A 183 -7.91 16.32 8.17
CA ALA A 183 -7.64 17.11 9.36
C ALA A 183 -8.56 18.35 9.45
N PHE A 184 -8.96 18.95 8.32
CA PHE A 184 -9.89 20.06 8.29
C PHE A 184 -11.32 19.64 8.66
N THR A 185 -11.78 18.52 8.06
CA THR A 185 -13.18 18.05 8.19
C THR A 185 -13.46 17.40 9.53
N VAL A 186 -12.46 16.70 10.10
CA VAL A 186 -12.63 15.96 11.35
C VAL A 186 -12.71 16.90 12.54
N ASP A 187 -13.73 16.69 13.37
CA ASP A 187 -13.77 17.19 14.74
C ASP A 187 -13.01 16.27 15.67
N PHE A 188 -11.82 16.67 16.10
CA PHE A 188 -10.91 15.88 16.92
C PHE A 188 -11.50 15.51 18.28
N GLU A 189 -12.46 16.29 18.82
CA GLU A 189 -13.14 15.98 20.10
C GLU A 189 -14.09 14.78 19.99
N ARG A 190 -14.53 14.46 18.80
CA ARG A 190 -15.43 13.33 18.53
C ARG A 190 -14.67 12.02 18.28
N LEU A 191 -13.34 12.09 18.10
CA LEU A 191 -12.54 10.91 17.81
C LEU A 191 -12.36 10.04 19.06
N LYS A 192 -12.53 8.74 18.88
CA LYS A 192 -12.24 7.75 19.94
C LYS A 192 -10.73 7.61 20.18
N HIS A 193 -9.94 7.69 19.13
CA HIS A 193 -8.47 7.66 19.12
C HIS A 193 -7.97 8.89 18.38
N PRO A 194 -6.68 9.25 18.48
CA PRO A 194 -6.10 10.27 17.62
C PRO A 194 -6.40 10.02 16.14
N LEU A 195 -6.27 11.03 15.29
CA LEU A 195 -6.32 10.82 13.84
C LEU A 195 -5.11 9.97 13.43
N CYS A 196 -5.36 8.69 13.15
CA CYS A 196 -4.32 7.72 12.84
C CYS A 196 -4.11 7.62 11.33
N ILE A 197 -2.89 7.87 10.88
CA ILE A 197 -2.48 7.92 9.48
C ILE A 197 -1.57 6.75 9.15
N TYR A 198 -1.76 6.14 7.97
CA TYR A 198 -0.81 5.20 7.39
C TYR A 198 -0.04 5.89 6.26
N ILE A 199 1.29 5.93 6.37
CA ILE A 199 2.19 6.59 5.42
C ILE A 199 2.67 5.53 4.41
N PRO A 200 2.32 5.65 3.11
CA PRO A 200 2.75 4.69 2.10
C PRO A 200 4.00 5.13 1.36
N LYS A 201 4.67 4.17 0.73
CA LYS A 201 5.66 4.33 -0.35
C LYS A 201 6.73 5.39 -0.12
N SER A 202 7.19 5.53 1.13
CA SER A 202 8.37 6.36 1.42
C SER A 202 9.64 5.68 0.89
N GLU A 203 10.60 6.49 0.40
CA GLU A 203 11.85 6.01 -0.19
C GLU A 203 13.10 6.52 0.52
N SER A 204 12.94 7.40 1.52
CA SER A 204 14.07 7.91 2.30
C SER A 204 13.66 8.38 3.69
N ALA A 205 14.64 8.42 4.59
CA ALA A 205 14.46 9.00 5.92
C ALA A 205 14.18 10.51 5.88
N GLU A 206 14.59 11.21 4.81
CA GLU A 206 14.29 12.63 4.63
C GLU A 206 12.79 12.88 4.43
N GLU A 207 12.06 11.95 3.80
CA GLU A 207 10.62 12.06 3.62
C GLU A 207 9.85 12.04 4.94
N ALA A 208 10.38 11.40 5.97
CA ALA A 208 9.81 11.46 7.32
C ALA A 208 9.78 12.88 7.88
N LEU A 209 10.76 13.72 7.55
CA LEU A 209 10.78 15.13 7.97
C LEU A 209 9.66 15.93 7.30
N TRP A 210 9.36 15.65 6.02
CA TRP A 210 8.23 16.26 5.34
C TRP A 210 6.90 15.92 6.02
N TRP A 211 6.69 14.64 6.37
CA TRP A 211 5.48 14.21 7.08
C TRP A 211 5.37 14.85 8.46
N LYS A 212 6.49 14.90 9.21
CA LYS A 212 6.56 15.56 10.50
C LYS A 212 6.16 17.03 10.41
N ASP A 213 6.76 17.77 9.48
CA ASP A 213 6.49 19.20 9.31
C ASP A 213 5.04 19.47 8.88
N VAL A 214 4.44 18.59 8.07
CA VAL A 214 3.01 18.68 7.71
C VAL A 214 2.13 18.41 8.93
N PHE A 215 2.41 17.38 9.74
CA PHE A 215 1.67 17.10 10.96
C PHE A 215 1.76 18.27 11.95
N ASP A 216 2.94 18.83 12.16
CA ASP A 216 3.15 20.02 13.00
C ASP A 216 2.30 21.20 12.51
N ALA A 217 2.34 21.49 11.20
CA ALA A 217 1.58 22.60 10.62
C ALA A 217 0.05 22.40 10.76
N LEU A 218 -0.44 21.19 10.58
CA LEU A 218 -1.86 20.86 10.76
C LEU A 218 -2.31 20.99 12.21
N LEU A 219 -1.51 20.49 13.17
CA LEU A 219 -1.81 20.62 14.60
C LEU A 219 -1.84 22.08 15.04
N ILE A 220 -0.90 22.89 14.56
CA ILE A 220 -0.87 24.33 14.84
C ILE A 220 -2.13 25.00 14.25
N ALA A 221 -2.44 24.76 12.97
CA ALA A 221 -3.58 25.36 12.29
C ALA A 221 -4.93 24.97 12.92
N LYS A 222 -5.05 23.73 13.39
CA LYS A 222 -6.25 23.20 14.08
C LYS A 222 -6.22 23.47 15.59
N ARG A 223 -5.18 24.11 16.14
CA ARG A 223 -4.97 24.36 17.58
C ARG A 223 -5.13 23.09 18.42
N ARG A 224 -4.49 21.99 17.94
CA ARG A 224 -4.54 20.69 18.62
C ARG A 224 -3.21 20.40 19.33
N PRO A 225 -3.24 19.70 20.46
CA PRO A 225 -2.03 19.33 21.16
C PRO A 225 -1.22 18.27 20.39
N PRO A 226 0.09 18.14 20.65
CA PRO A 226 0.88 17.00 20.20
C PRO A 226 0.20 15.69 20.59
N GLY A 227 0.29 14.68 19.70
CA GLY A 227 -0.37 13.39 19.89
C GLY A 227 -1.79 13.30 19.36
N SER A 228 -2.42 14.40 18.91
CA SER A 228 -3.73 14.36 18.23
C SER A 228 -3.68 13.74 16.82
N ILE A 229 -2.49 13.63 16.23
CA ILE A 229 -2.20 12.82 15.05
C ILE A 229 -1.19 11.75 15.43
N ARG A 230 -1.38 10.52 14.97
CA ARG A 230 -0.43 9.42 15.09
C ARG A 230 -0.26 8.73 13.74
N ALA A 231 0.86 8.06 13.55
CA ALA A 231 1.18 7.42 12.27
C ALA A 231 1.72 6.00 12.42
N MET A 232 1.51 5.19 11.41
CA MET A 232 2.32 4.05 11.03
C MET A 232 2.85 4.26 9.61
N ALA A 233 3.95 3.62 9.25
CA ALA A 233 4.53 3.75 7.92
C ALA A 233 4.81 2.39 7.30
N LEU A 234 4.62 2.31 5.98
CA LEU A 234 4.95 1.14 5.19
C LEU A 234 6.44 1.17 4.79
N VAL A 235 7.13 0.10 5.11
CA VAL A 235 8.44 -0.24 4.54
C VAL A 235 8.15 -1.12 3.32
N GLU A 236 8.03 -0.49 2.18
CA GLU A 236 7.61 -1.11 0.94
C GLU A 236 8.38 -0.61 -0.28
N SER A 237 9.47 0.10 -0.04
CA SER A 237 10.43 0.47 -1.06
C SER A 237 11.82 -0.06 -0.71
N HIS A 238 12.54 -0.49 -1.73
CA HIS A 238 13.88 -1.05 -1.55
C HIS A 238 14.85 -0.05 -0.88
N PRO A 239 14.89 1.25 -1.27
CA PRO A 239 15.78 2.20 -0.61
C PRO A 239 15.41 2.49 0.84
N LEU A 240 14.13 2.55 1.21
CA LEU A 240 13.74 2.80 2.61
C LEU A 240 14.18 1.67 3.55
N ALA A 241 14.25 0.44 3.05
CA ALA A 241 14.69 -0.69 3.86
C ALA A 241 16.11 -0.50 4.46
N TYR A 242 16.93 0.35 3.84
CA TYR A 242 18.26 0.72 4.33
C TYR A 242 18.26 1.97 5.23
N GLU A 243 17.14 2.66 5.37
CA GLU A 243 17.02 3.93 6.10
C GLU A 243 15.92 3.88 7.18
N MET A 244 15.48 2.66 7.60
CA MET A 244 14.33 2.47 8.50
C MET A 244 14.52 3.12 9.88
N GLU A 245 15.71 3.02 10.46
CA GLU A 245 15.99 3.56 11.80
C GLU A 245 15.98 5.09 11.79
N GLU A 246 16.59 5.71 10.77
CA GLU A 246 16.56 7.15 10.58
C GLU A 246 15.16 7.65 10.25
N PHE A 247 14.37 6.91 9.49
CA PHE A 247 12.97 7.24 9.22
C PHE A 247 12.14 7.27 10.50
N LEU A 248 12.27 6.23 11.33
CA LEU A 248 11.61 6.17 12.65
C LEU A 248 12.04 7.34 13.54
N PHE A 249 13.36 7.63 13.60
CA PHE A 249 13.90 8.72 14.42
C PHE A 249 13.34 10.07 14.00
N ASN A 250 13.29 10.34 12.71
CA ASN A 250 12.81 11.62 12.17
C ASN A 250 11.32 11.82 12.46
N LEU A 251 10.53 10.74 12.54
CA LEU A 251 9.09 10.79 12.77
C LEU A 251 8.67 10.33 14.18
N ARG A 252 9.62 10.14 15.11
CA ARG A 252 9.40 9.51 16.44
C ARG A 252 8.33 10.17 17.30
N GLU A 253 8.02 11.44 17.07
CA GLU A 253 6.98 12.16 17.81
C GLU A 253 5.55 11.73 17.39
N TYR A 254 5.42 11.11 16.22
CA TYR A 254 4.14 10.73 15.61
C TYR A 254 3.99 9.23 15.37
N ILE A 255 5.07 8.55 14.99
CA ILE A 255 5.04 7.17 14.54
C ILE A 255 4.91 6.18 15.69
N LEU A 256 4.10 5.13 15.51
CA LEU A 256 3.87 4.07 16.48
C LEU A 256 4.35 2.70 15.97
N GLY A 257 4.65 2.58 14.67
CA GLY A 257 5.11 1.32 14.12
C GLY A 257 5.47 1.40 12.63
N LEU A 258 6.13 0.34 12.19
CA LEU A 258 6.42 0.06 10.79
C LEU A 258 5.62 -1.14 10.32
N ASN A 259 5.25 -1.15 9.04
CA ASN A 259 4.57 -2.27 8.39
C ASN A 259 5.38 -2.72 7.17
N LEU A 260 5.51 -4.02 6.98
CA LEU A 260 6.21 -4.59 5.84
C LEU A 260 5.27 -4.81 4.66
N GLY A 261 5.25 -3.87 3.71
CA GLY A 261 4.45 -3.93 2.48
C GLY A 261 5.11 -4.82 1.41
N ARG A 262 4.85 -6.14 1.47
CA ARG A 262 5.53 -7.16 0.65
C ARG A 262 5.47 -6.90 -0.85
N TRP A 263 4.29 -6.54 -1.37
CA TRP A 263 4.05 -6.51 -2.82
C TRP A 263 4.71 -5.29 -3.46
N ASP A 264 4.53 -4.11 -2.89
CA ASP A 264 5.23 -2.90 -3.32
C ASP A 264 6.74 -3.02 -3.14
N TYR A 265 7.20 -3.67 -2.03
CA TYR A 265 8.63 -3.93 -1.84
C TYR A 265 9.20 -4.77 -2.97
N MET A 266 8.50 -5.85 -3.40
CA MET A 266 8.93 -6.66 -4.54
C MET A 266 8.97 -5.85 -5.84
N ALA A 267 7.96 -5.02 -6.10
CA ALA A 267 7.95 -4.14 -7.27
C ALA A 267 9.12 -3.15 -7.24
N SER A 268 9.36 -2.53 -6.08
CA SER A 268 10.49 -1.62 -5.87
C SER A 268 11.83 -2.33 -6.06
N LEU A 269 11.96 -3.54 -5.52
CA LEU A 269 13.17 -4.35 -5.66
C LEU A 269 13.50 -4.64 -7.14
N ILE A 270 12.51 -5.00 -7.95
CA ILE A 270 12.69 -5.17 -9.40
C ILE A 270 13.10 -3.84 -10.04
N HIS A 271 12.42 -2.75 -9.69
CA HIS A 271 12.65 -1.45 -10.31
C HIS A 271 14.05 -0.91 -10.05
N TYR A 272 14.57 -1.08 -8.83
CA TYR A 272 15.92 -0.69 -8.45
C TYR A 272 17.02 -1.63 -8.98
N ASN A 273 16.66 -2.79 -9.53
CA ASN A 273 17.55 -3.75 -10.15
C ASN A 273 17.18 -4.05 -11.63
N PHE A 274 16.42 -3.15 -12.25
CA PHE A 274 15.84 -3.36 -13.57
C PHE A 274 16.89 -3.58 -14.67
N SER A 275 18.06 -2.98 -14.54
CA SER A 275 19.16 -3.06 -15.48
C SER A 275 20.17 -4.20 -15.18
N ASP A 276 19.95 -4.99 -14.12
CA ASP A 276 20.85 -6.09 -13.76
C ASP A 276 20.32 -7.44 -14.31
N PRO A 277 21.00 -8.06 -15.32
CA PRO A 277 20.55 -9.31 -15.90
C PRO A 277 20.59 -10.49 -14.93
N ASN A 278 21.35 -10.39 -13.82
CA ASN A 278 21.41 -11.41 -12.79
C ASN A 278 20.22 -11.31 -11.81
N TRP A 279 19.36 -10.33 -11.96
CA TRP A 279 18.30 -10.03 -11.05
C TRP A 279 16.90 -10.09 -11.73
N LEU A 280 16.59 -11.22 -12.38
CA LEU A 280 15.29 -11.49 -12.96
C LEU A 280 14.35 -12.10 -11.92
N LEU A 281 13.21 -11.44 -11.65
CA LEU A 281 12.25 -12.01 -10.71
C LEU A 281 11.60 -13.27 -11.31
N PRO A 282 11.52 -14.38 -10.53
CA PRO A 282 10.75 -15.58 -10.91
C PRO A 282 9.26 -15.27 -11.08
N ASP A 283 8.50 -16.22 -11.62
CA ASP A 283 7.04 -16.15 -11.67
C ASP A 283 6.49 -15.92 -10.27
N ARG A 284 5.79 -14.81 -10.07
CA ARG A 284 5.41 -14.28 -8.74
C ARG A 284 4.82 -15.35 -7.81
N ASN A 285 3.92 -16.17 -8.33
CA ASN A 285 3.20 -17.16 -7.54
C ASN A 285 4.03 -18.41 -7.21
N THR A 286 5.26 -18.51 -7.73
CA THR A 286 6.21 -19.59 -7.41
C THR A 286 7.22 -19.18 -6.34
N ILE A 287 7.24 -17.91 -5.93
CA ILE A 287 8.16 -17.39 -4.90
C ILE A 287 7.63 -17.80 -3.52
N PRO A 288 8.43 -18.54 -2.71
CA PRO A 288 8.01 -18.91 -1.36
C PRO A 288 7.77 -17.72 -0.46
N ILE A 289 6.88 -17.88 0.53
CA ILE A 289 6.57 -16.81 1.51
C ILE A 289 7.77 -16.47 2.40
N ASP A 290 8.68 -17.44 2.58
CA ASP A 290 9.88 -17.38 3.42
C ASP A 290 11.17 -17.21 2.60
N VAL A 291 11.04 -16.66 1.38
CA VAL A 291 12.20 -16.39 0.53
C VAL A 291 13.23 -15.50 1.23
N SER A 292 14.51 -15.82 1.08
CA SER A 292 15.60 -15.27 1.89
C SER A 292 15.69 -13.73 1.87
N PHE A 293 15.53 -13.10 0.71
CA PHE A 293 15.60 -11.63 0.60
C PHE A 293 14.44 -10.93 1.32
N PHE A 294 13.29 -11.60 1.43
CA PHE A 294 12.16 -11.07 2.15
C PHE A 294 12.23 -11.43 3.64
N GLN A 295 12.71 -12.63 3.95
CA GLN A 295 12.87 -13.11 5.32
C GLN A 295 13.90 -12.27 6.12
N ARG A 296 14.98 -11.81 5.46
CA ARG A 296 15.94 -10.90 6.07
C ARG A 296 15.29 -9.58 6.48
N LEU A 297 14.45 -9.03 5.64
CA LEU A 297 13.72 -7.80 5.97
C LEU A 297 12.67 -8.04 7.07
N ARG A 298 12.03 -9.23 7.10
CA ARG A 298 11.11 -9.63 8.17
C ARG A 298 11.76 -9.73 9.55
N THR A 299 13.05 -9.99 9.62
CA THR A 299 13.80 -10.01 10.88
C THR A 299 14.42 -8.66 11.22
N LEU A 300 14.90 -7.92 10.22
CA LEU A 300 15.50 -6.60 10.42
C LEU A 300 14.48 -5.57 10.90
N LEU A 301 13.27 -5.58 10.36
CA LEU A 301 12.23 -4.61 10.70
C LEU A 301 11.81 -4.69 12.19
N PRO A 302 11.49 -5.86 12.78
CA PRO A 302 11.23 -5.98 14.22
C PRO A 302 12.45 -5.62 15.09
N GLU A 303 13.67 -5.96 14.67
CA GLU A 303 14.86 -5.56 15.42
C GLU A 303 14.95 -4.05 15.56
N ILE A 304 14.78 -3.32 14.46
CA ILE A 304 14.81 -1.85 14.46
C ILE A 304 13.60 -1.29 15.24
N ALA A 305 12.39 -1.72 14.93
CA ALA A 305 11.18 -1.21 15.56
C ALA A 305 11.17 -1.42 17.07
N HIS A 306 11.40 -2.65 17.53
CA HIS A 306 11.39 -3.02 18.95
C HIS A 306 12.55 -2.38 19.72
N SER A 307 13.70 -2.12 19.06
CA SER A 307 14.81 -1.38 19.70
C SER A 307 14.40 0.00 20.19
N HIS A 308 13.36 0.55 19.60
CA HIS A 308 12.86 1.90 19.89
C HIS A 308 11.42 1.92 20.41
N GLY A 309 10.84 0.78 20.78
CA GLY A 309 9.48 0.72 21.34
C GLY A 309 8.36 0.92 20.33
N ALA A 310 8.61 0.70 19.04
CA ALA A 310 7.64 0.76 17.97
C ALA A 310 7.12 -0.64 17.59
N LEU A 311 5.90 -0.73 17.07
CA LEU A 311 5.32 -1.97 16.54
C LEU A 311 5.92 -2.36 15.20
N ALA A 312 6.00 -3.66 14.96
CA ALA A 312 6.39 -4.29 13.70
C ALA A 312 5.22 -5.08 13.14
N ILE A 313 4.62 -4.61 12.04
CA ILE A 313 3.42 -5.19 11.44
C ILE A 313 3.78 -5.87 10.11
N GLY A 314 3.32 -7.11 9.92
CA GLY A 314 3.49 -7.87 8.70
C GLY A 314 2.52 -7.46 7.58
N GLY A 315 2.75 -8.01 6.42
CA GLY A 315 2.00 -7.69 5.21
C GLY A 315 0.73 -8.51 5.00
N MET A 316 0.14 -8.35 3.81
CA MET A 316 -1.06 -9.06 3.38
C MET A 316 -0.72 -10.32 2.58
N THR A 317 -1.48 -11.39 2.79
CA THR A 317 -1.46 -12.59 1.96
C THR A 317 -2.44 -12.39 0.79
N ALA A 318 -1.95 -12.54 -0.45
CA ALA A 318 -2.73 -12.20 -1.65
C ALA A 318 -3.77 -13.27 -2.02
N LEU A 319 -3.56 -14.54 -1.65
CA LEU A 319 -4.54 -15.60 -1.93
C LEU A 319 -5.77 -15.39 -1.05
N TYR A 320 -6.94 -15.28 -1.70
CA TYR A 320 -8.18 -14.82 -1.08
C TYR A 320 -9.13 -15.97 -0.80
N PRO A 321 -9.79 -16.04 0.38
CA PRO A 321 -10.76 -17.08 0.67
C PRO A 321 -11.99 -16.95 -0.21
N SER A 322 -12.60 -18.08 -0.58
CA SER A 322 -13.83 -18.15 -1.38
C SER A 322 -14.87 -19.01 -0.69
N ARG A 323 -16.08 -18.51 -0.55
CA ARG A 323 -17.22 -19.29 -0.03
C ARG A 323 -17.86 -20.20 -1.08
N GLU A 324 -17.57 -19.93 -2.36
CA GLU A 324 -18.12 -20.66 -3.50
C GLU A 324 -17.20 -21.81 -3.95
N ASP A 325 -15.91 -21.74 -3.60
CA ASP A 325 -14.90 -22.76 -3.89
C ASP A 325 -14.25 -23.25 -2.58
N PRO A 326 -14.70 -24.38 -2.01
CA PRO A 326 -14.17 -24.92 -0.76
C PRO A 326 -12.68 -25.31 -0.80
N GLU A 327 -12.16 -25.73 -1.96
CA GLU A 327 -10.75 -26.11 -2.09
C GLU A 327 -9.87 -24.86 -2.09
N LEU A 328 -10.24 -23.83 -2.86
CA LEU A 328 -9.58 -22.53 -2.83
C LEU A 328 -9.64 -21.92 -1.43
N ASN A 329 -10.79 -21.99 -0.77
CA ASN A 329 -10.96 -21.48 0.58
C ASN A 329 -10.01 -22.15 1.58
N ALA A 330 -9.98 -23.48 1.60
CA ALA A 330 -9.10 -24.24 2.49
C ALA A 330 -7.62 -23.92 2.21
N ARG A 331 -7.23 -23.86 0.94
CA ARG A 331 -5.87 -23.49 0.52
C ARG A 331 -5.50 -22.07 0.94
N ALA A 332 -6.39 -21.10 0.73
CA ALA A 332 -6.17 -19.69 1.07
C ALA A 332 -5.96 -19.50 2.58
N LEU A 333 -6.81 -20.11 3.40
CA LEU A 333 -6.70 -20.02 4.85
C LEU A 333 -5.47 -20.75 5.38
N ALA A 334 -5.07 -21.89 4.79
CA ALA A 334 -3.83 -22.58 5.17
C ALA A 334 -2.56 -21.78 4.80
N VAL A 335 -2.56 -21.10 3.64
CA VAL A 335 -1.45 -20.20 3.25
C VAL A 335 -1.38 -19.02 4.20
N LEU A 336 -2.52 -18.42 4.55
CA LEU A 336 -2.59 -17.34 5.53
C LEU A 336 -2.00 -17.77 6.89
N ASP A 337 -2.47 -18.88 7.46
CA ASP A 337 -2.01 -19.39 8.76
C ASP A 337 -0.49 -19.58 8.78
N ARG A 338 0.05 -20.22 7.74
CA ARG A 338 1.50 -20.42 7.61
C ARG A 338 2.27 -19.11 7.51
N ASP A 339 1.79 -18.14 6.71
CA ASP A 339 2.44 -16.83 6.54
C ASP A 339 2.42 -16.03 7.85
N LYS A 340 1.28 -15.98 8.55
CA LYS A 340 1.17 -15.24 9.81
C LYS A 340 1.97 -15.88 10.94
N LYS A 341 2.04 -17.21 11.00
CA LYS A 341 2.94 -17.91 11.93
C LYS A 341 4.42 -17.64 11.64
N ASN A 342 4.80 -17.55 10.36
CA ASN A 342 6.17 -17.16 9.99
C ASN A 342 6.47 -15.71 10.39
N GLU A 343 5.55 -14.78 10.18
CA GLU A 343 5.69 -13.39 10.64
C GLU A 343 5.81 -13.31 12.17
N ALA A 344 4.97 -14.03 12.91
CA ALA A 344 5.04 -14.10 14.36
C ALA A 344 6.35 -14.72 14.88
N ALA A 345 6.87 -15.73 14.20
CA ALA A 345 8.18 -16.33 14.49
C ALA A 345 9.35 -15.37 14.25
N CYS A 346 9.21 -14.44 13.32
CA CYS A 346 10.16 -13.34 13.10
C CYS A 346 9.98 -12.19 14.12
N LEU A 347 9.12 -12.36 15.13
CA LEU A 347 8.80 -11.39 16.18
C LEU A 347 7.99 -10.19 15.69
N MET A 348 7.26 -10.29 14.57
CA MET A 348 6.28 -9.26 14.24
C MET A 348 5.10 -9.29 15.22
N ASP A 349 4.47 -8.14 15.45
CA ASP A 349 3.40 -7.93 16.44
C ASP A 349 2.00 -8.20 15.86
N GLY A 350 1.87 -8.18 14.56
CA GLY A 350 0.62 -8.36 13.84
C GLY A 350 0.83 -8.34 12.33
N ALA A 351 -0.28 -8.29 11.59
CA ALA A 351 -0.26 -8.29 10.13
C ALA A 351 -1.49 -7.61 9.52
N TRP A 352 -1.49 -7.52 8.19
CA TRP A 352 -2.64 -7.10 7.42
C TRP A 352 -3.45 -8.30 6.89
N THR A 353 -4.77 -8.13 6.85
CA THR A 353 -5.70 -9.02 6.15
C THR A 353 -6.70 -8.21 5.33
N GLY A 354 -7.25 -8.80 4.27
CA GLY A 354 -8.22 -8.15 3.39
C GLY A 354 -9.65 -8.71 3.48
N HIS A 355 -9.87 -9.81 4.24
CA HIS A 355 -11.18 -10.47 4.31
C HIS A 355 -11.57 -10.78 5.76
N PRO A 356 -12.86 -10.59 6.16
CA PRO A 356 -13.32 -10.87 7.53
C PRO A 356 -13.01 -12.28 8.02
N ASP A 357 -13.12 -13.30 7.15
CA ASP A 357 -12.85 -14.70 7.51
C ASP A 357 -11.37 -14.97 7.84
N GLN A 358 -10.46 -14.03 7.53
CA GLN A 358 -9.04 -14.11 7.85
C GLN A 358 -8.71 -13.59 9.27
N ASN A 359 -9.59 -12.77 9.86
CA ASN A 359 -9.31 -12.06 11.11
C ASN A 359 -8.93 -12.99 12.26
N ALA A 360 -9.74 -14.02 12.52
CA ALA A 360 -9.52 -14.92 13.64
C ALA A 360 -8.19 -15.67 13.54
N ILE A 361 -7.82 -16.11 12.33
CA ILE A 361 -6.57 -16.83 12.07
C ILE A 361 -5.38 -15.87 12.28
N ALA A 362 -5.46 -14.65 11.75
CA ALA A 362 -4.39 -13.66 11.92
C ALA A 362 -4.19 -13.32 13.40
N VAL A 363 -5.26 -12.97 14.12
CA VAL A 363 -5.18 -12.64 15.55
C VAL A 363 -4.60 -13.80 16.38
N ALA A 364 -4.98 -15.05 16.06
CA ALA A 364 -4.50 -16.23 16.78
C ALA A 364 -3.00 -16.56 16.51
N ALA A 365 -2.46 -16.10 15.40
CA ALA A 365 -1.06 -16.37 15.04
C ALA A 365 -0.05 -15.57 15.90
N PHE A 366 -0.43 -14.39 16.38
CA PHE A 366 0.46 -13.49 17.11
C PHE A 366 0.21 -13.53 18.63
N PRO A 367 1.27 -13.46 19.47
CA PRO A 367 1.15 -13.31 20.91
C PRO A 367 0.45 -12.00 21.30
N ALA A 368 -0.43 -12.08 22.31
CA ALA A 368 -1.15 -10.93 22.84
C ALA A 368 -0.33 -10.22 23.95
N PRO A 369 -0.34 -8.88 23.99
CA PRO A 369 -0.88 -7.97 23.00
C PRO A 369 0.07 -7.74 21.83
N ASN A 370 1.37 -8.01 21.99
CA ASN A 370 2.46 -7.80 21.02
C ASN A 370 3.75 -8.51 21.49
N GLN A 371 4.83 -8.33 20.76
CA GLN A 371 6.16 -8.91 21.05
C GLN A 371 7.26 -7.84 21.22
N ILE A 372 6.89 -6.60 21.46
CA ILE A 372 7.80 -5.42 21.46
C ILE A 372 8.98 -5.53 22.44
N ASP A 373 8.85 -6.32 23.52
CA ASP A 373 9.92 -6.55 24.48
C ASP A 373 10.95 -7.59 24.02
N ARG A 374 10.73 -8.20 22.86
CA ARG A 374 11.59 -9.23 22.27
C ARG A 374 12.30 -8.67 21.03
N ARG A 375 13.51 -9.17 20.76
CA ARG A 375 14.29 -8.77 19.58
C ARG A 375 14.80 -10.00 18.85
N PRO A 376 14.78 -10.00 17.50
CA PRO A 376 15.46 -11.03 16.73
C PRO A 376 16.97 -10.99 16.96
N GLU A 377 17.61 -12.18 17.00
CA GLU A 377 19.06 -12.26 16.93
C GLU A 377 19.49 -12.13 15.46
N LEU A 378 20.14 -11.02 15.14
CA LEU A 378 20.69 -10.80 13.80
C LEU A 378 22.17 -11.22 13.76
N ALA A 379 22.53 -12.06 12.80
CA ALA A 379 23.93 -12.39 12.51
C ALA A 379 24.70 -11.17 11.96
N ASP A 380 23.99 -10.27 11.27
CA ASP A 380 24.51 -9.02 10.72
C ASP A 380 23.44 -7.93 10.93
N ARG A 381 23.86 -6.80 11.48
CA ARG A 381 22.99 -5.62 11.67
C ARG A 381 22.72 -4.85 10.38
N HIS A 382 23.52 -5.07 9.35
CA HIS A 382 23.42 -4.45 8.05
C HIS A 382 23.37 -5.51 6.93
N PRO A 383 22.39 -6.43 6.95
CA PRO A 383 22.32 -7.50 5.97
C PRO A 383 22.16 -6.96 4.55
N ASP A 384 22.74 -7.65 3.58
CA ASP A 384 22.40 -7.39 2.18
C ASP A 384 20.92 -7.76 1.93
N LEU A 385 20.10 -6.76 1.69
CA LEU A 385 18.66 -6.92 1.42
C LEU A 385 18.35 -7.21 -0.05
N ARG A 386 19.38 -7.35 -0.88
CA ARG A 386 19.31 -7.64 -2.31
C ARG A 386 19.98 -8.99 -2.67
N PRO A 387 19.51 -10.11 -2.17
CA PRO A 387 20.02 -11.40 -2.61
C PRO A 387 19.57 -11.68 -4.06
N ALA A 388 20.42 -12.38 -4.81
CA ALA A 388 20.07 -12.83 -6.16
C ALA A 388 18.79 -13.70 -6.13
N PRO A 389 17.83 -13.52 -7.03
CA PRO A 389 16.62 -14.32 -7.07
C PRO A 389 16.82 -15.71 -7.67
N ALA A 390 18.02 -16.03 -8.16
CA ALA A 390 18.33 -17.33 -8.77
C ALA A 390 18.01 -18.49 -7.80
N GLY A 391 17.27 -19.48 -8.29
CA GLY A 391 16.86 -20.65 -7.50
C GLY A 391 15.68 -20.42 -6.55
N VAL A 392 15.02 -19.28 -6.61
CA VAL A 392 13.95 -18.87 -5.67
C VAL A 392 12.56 -19.03 -6.29
N GLY A 393 12.37 -19.86 -7.23
CA GLY A 393 11.12 -20.06 -7.96
C GLY A 393 11.41 -20.45 -9.38
N THR A 394 10.40 -20.46 -10.23
CA THR A 394 10.52 -20.80 -11.63
C THR A 394 10.37 -19.57 -12.51
N THR A 395 11.03 -19.55 -13.65
CA THR A 395 10.87 -18.51 -14.67
C THR A 395 10.47 -19.18 -15.96
N THR A 396 9.20 -18.98 -16.38
CA THR A 396 8.59 -19.75 -17.48
C THR A 396 7.91 -18.85 -18.50
N MET A 397 7.69 -19.37 -19.70
CA MET A 397 6.86 -18.71 -20.72
C MET A 397 5.41 -18.60 -20.25
N ASP A 398 4.88 -19.65 -19.61
CA ASP A 398 3.52 -19.65 -19.07
C ASP A 398 3.34 -18.60 -17.98
N GLY A 399 4.34 -18.42 -17.11
CA GLY A 399 4.36 -17.36 -16.10
C GLY A 399 4.36 -15.96 -16.73
N THR A 400 5.08 -15.74 -17.83
CA THR A 400 5.06 -14.48 -18.56
C THR A 400 3.70 -14.23 -19.20
N ARG A 401 3.09 -15.24 -19.82
CA ARG A 401 1.73 -15.16 -20.40
C ARG A 401 0.67 -14.91 -19.33
N ALA A 402 0.76 -15.59 -18.19
CA ALA A 402 -0.13 -15.35 -17.05
C ALA A 402 0.00 -13.91 -16.53
N ALA A 403 1.20 -13.36 -16.46
CA ALA A 403 1.42 -11.95 -16.09
C ALA A 403 0.77 -10.99 -17.08
N ILE A 404 0.92 -11.22 -18.40
CA ILE A 404 0.27 -10.42 -19.44
C ILE A 404 -1.26 -10.45 -19.27
N ARG A 405 -1.84 -11.64 -19.09
CA ARG A 405 -3.28 -11.80 -18.87
C ARG A 405 -3.76 -11.08 -17.61
N THR A 406 -2.98 -11.15 -16.54
CA THR A 406 -3.33 -10.50 -15.27
C THR A 406 -3.33 -8.98 -15.41
N VAL A 407 -2.32 -8.35 -16.04
CA VAL A 407 -2.31 -6.89 -16.22
C VAL A 407 -3.46 -6.41 -17.10
N ILE A 408 -3.84 -7.15 -18.16
CA ILE A 408 -5.00 -6.79 -18.99
C ILE A 408 -6.29 -6.84 -18.15
N ARG A 409 -6.51 -7.91 -17.38
CA ARG A 409 -7.72 -8.10 -16.55
C ARG A 409 -7.78 -7.07 -15.42
N TYR A 410 -6.68 -6.81 -14.75
CA TYR A 410 -6.60 -5.79 -13.72
C TYR A 410 -6.91 -4.39 -14.28
N ARG A 411 -6.28 -4.00 -15.40
CA ARG A 411 -6.54 -2.70 -16.04
C ARG A 411 -7.97 -2.56 -16.58
N ASN A 412 -8.61 -3.66 -16.99
CA ASN A 412 -10.05 -3.64 -17.29
C ASN A 412 -10.86 -3.30 -16.02
N GLY A 413 -10.51 -3.88 -14.86
CA GLY A 413 -11.14 -3.53 -13.57
C GLY A 413 -10.97 -2.05 -13.22
N VAL A 414 -9.76 -1.49 -13.44
CA VAL A 414 -9.51 -0.04 -13.24
C VAL A 414 -10.40 0.81 -14.15
N LEU A 415 -10.61 0.40 -15.41
CA LEU A 415 -11.54 1.07 -16.33
C LEU A 415 -13.02 0.94 -15.93
N GLU A 416 -13.34 -0.01 -15.06
CA GLU A 416 -14.66 -0.16 -14.41
C GLU A 416 -14.77 0.61 -13.09
N GLY A 417 -13.74 1.36 -12.69
CA GLY A 417 -13.72 2.08 -11.43
C GLY A 417 -13.33 1.23 -10.21
N LYS A 418 -12.68 0.06 -10.42
CA LYS A 418 -12.22 -0.81 -9.33
C LYS A 418 -10.73 -0.57 -9.08
N GLY A 419 -10.34 -0.34 -7.82
CA GLY A 419 -8.92 -0.26 -7.44
C GLY A 419 -8.28 -1.63 -7.24
N ALA A 420 -9.06 -2.64 -6.83
CA ALA A 420 -8.62 -4.02 -6.67
C ALA A 420 -9.55 -4.98 -7.41
N SER A 421 -9.02 -6.13 -7.82
CA SER A 421 -9.76 -7.18 -8.57
C SER A 421 -9.35 -8.57 -8.09
N LEU A 422 -10.34 -9.43 -7.84
CA LEU A 422 -10.07 -10.84 -7.55
C LEU A 422 -9.86 -11.59 -8.87
N LEU A 423 -8.65 -12.02 -9.14
CA LEU A 423 -8.24 -12.70 -10.35
C LEU A 423 -7.56 -14.04 -10.03
N ASP A 424 -8.11 -15.13 -10.52
CA ASP A 424 -7.58 -16.50 -10.32
C ASP A 424 -7.34 -16.86 -8.83
N GLY A 425 -8.19 -16.34 -7.94
CA GLY A 425 -8.11 -16.53 -6.49
C GLY A 425 -7.14 -15.56 -5.78
N TYR A 426 -6.47 -14.66 -6.50
CA TYR A 426 -5.61 -13.64 -5.92
C TYR A 426 -6.28 -12.26 -5.96
N MET A 427 -6.16 -11.53 -4.84
CA MET A 427 -6.55 -10.13 -4.81
C MET A 427 -5.41 -9.30 -5.43
N GLU A 428 -5.66 -8.82 -6.63
CA GLU A 428 -4.72 -7.99 -7.40
C GLU A 428 -5.09 -6.51 -7.26
N ASP A 429 -4.09 -5.70 -6.94
CA ASP A 429 -4.17 -4.26 -6.79
C ASP A 429 -3.09 -3.55 -7.61
N LEU A 430 -2.89 -2.26 -7.38
CA LEU A 430 -1.88 -1.48 -8.11
C LEU A 430 -0.45 -1.99 -7.84
N ALA A 431 -0.15 -2.47 -6.63
CA ALA A 431 1.18 -2.98 -6.29
C ALA A 431 1.51 -4.24 -7.09
N THR A 432 0.57 -5.17 -7.20
CA THR A 432 0.75 -6.42 -7.93
C THR A 432 0.76 -6.23 -9.45
N ASP A 433 -0.05 -5.32 -9.99
CA ASP A 433 0.02 -4.89 -11.40
C ASP A 433 1.42 -4.33 -11.73
N ARG A 434 1.98 -3.52 -10.84
CA ARG A 434 3.33 -2.98 -11.00
C ARG A 434 4.40 -4.07 -11.05
N ILE A 435 4.31 -5.10 -10.19
CA ILE A 435 5.22 -6.26 -10.24
C ILE A 435 5.19 -6.91 -11.62
N TYR A 436 4.00 -7.20 -12.15
CA TYR A 436 3.85 -7.86 -13.44
C TYR A 436 4.36 -7.01 -14.60
N ARG A 437 4.06 -5.71 -14.62
CA ARG A 437 4.58 -4.81 -15.65
C ARG A 437 6.11 -4.76 -15.66
N LEU A 438 6.72 -4.61 -14.49
CA LEU A 438 8.18 -4.63 -14.33
C LEU A 438 8.79 -5.97 -14.75
N MET A 439 8.18 -7.08 -14.35
CA MET A 439 8.63 -8.43 -14.70
C MET A 439 8.60 -8.66 -16.22
N ILE A 440 7.50 -8.29 -16.88
CA ILE A 440 7.36 -8.43 -18.34
C ILE A 440 8.42 -7.58 -19.05
N ALA A 441 8.57 -6.32 -18.65
CA ALA A 441 9.55 -5.40 -19.23
C ALA A 441 10.99 -5.89 -19.04
N GLN A 442 11.34 -6.38 -17.85
CA GLN A 442 12.68 -6.92 -17.57
C GLN A 442 12.97 -8.19 -18.39
N ARG A 443 11.98 -9.07 -18.53
CA ARG A 443 12.10 -10.27 -19.36
C ARG A 443 12.24 -9.94 -20.87
N ALA A 444 11.57 -8.90 -21.33
CA ALA A 444 11.74 -8.40 -22.70
C ALA A 444 13.14 -7.78 -22.91
N ARG A 445 13.69 -7.10 -21.88
CA ARG A 445 15.03 -6.52 -21.92
C ARG A 445 16.13 -7.57 -21.91
N PHE A 446 15.95 -8.69 -21.19
CA PHE A 446 16.89 -9.79 -21.07
C PHE A 446 16.24 -11.10 -21.54
N PRO A 447 16.12 -11.28 -22.87
CA PRO A 447 15.35 -12.38 -23.44
C PRO A 447 15.94 -13.75 -23.13
N GLY A 448 15.05 -14.71 -22.92
CA GLY A 448 15.36 -16.12 -22.65
C GLY A 448 14.19 -17.02 -23.04
N ALA A 449 14.20 -18.28 -22.63
CA ALA A 449 13.13 -19.23 -22.93
C ALA A 449 11.75 -18.82 -22.37
N TYR A 450 11.73 -17.84 -21.50
CA TYR A 450 10.54 -17.25 -20.88
C TYR A 450 10.03 -15.97 -21.57
N THR A 451 10.69 -15.53 -22.64
CA THR A 451 10.33 -14.30 -23.37
C THR A 451 9.61 -14.66 -24.65
N PRO A 452 8.37 -14.17 -24.90
CA PRO A 452 7.69 -14.40 -26.17
C PRO A 452 8.46 -13.78 -27.33
N PRO A 453 8.45 -14.40 -28.53
CA PRO A 453 9.13 -13.85 -29.71
C PRO A 453 8.67 -12.45 -30.10
N SER A 454 7.40 -12.14 -29.83
CA SER A 454 6.81 -10.82 -29.95
C SER A 454 5.95 -10.52 -28.74
N LEU A 455 6.23 -9.41 -28.07
CA LEU A 455 5.42 -8.97 -26.92
C LEU A 455 4.01 -8.58 -27.36
N ALA A 456 3.89 -7.83 -28.47
CA ALA A 456 2.60 -7.43 -29.02
C ALA A 456 1.72 -8.65 -29.39
N ALA A 457 2.30 -9.65 -30.06
CA ALA A 457 1.58 -10.87 -30.40
C ALA A 457 1.13 -11.65 -29.14
N ALA A 458 1.95 -11.71 -28.09
CA ALA A 458 1.58 -12.34 -26.85
C ALA A 458 0.44 -11.59 -26.13
N PHE A 459 0.43 -10.26 -26.17
CA PHE A 459 -0.69 -9.45 -25.67
C PHE A 459 -1.98 -9.71 -26.46
N ASP A 460 -1.91 -9.83 -27.79
CA ASP A 460 -3.08 -10.15 -28.62
C ASP A 460 -3.61 -11.55 -28.36
N GLU A 461 -2.75 -12.56 -28.25
CA GLU A 461 -3.13 -13.94 -27.95
C GLU A 461 -3.82 -14.05 -26.56
N GLU A 462 -3.29 -13.38 -25.53
CA GLU A 462 -3.90 -13.38 -24.20
C GLU A 462 -5.20 -12.55 -24.15
N LEU A 463 -5.31 -11.48 -24.94
CA LEU A 463 -6.57 -10.76 -25.12
C LEU A 463 -7.62 -11.65 -25.77
N ASP A 464 -7.27 -12.34 -26.87
CA ASP A 464 -8.21 -13.24 -27.56
C ASP A 464 -8.71 -14.34 -26.64
N ARG A 465 -7.83 -14.90 -25.82
CA ARG A 465 -8.18 -15.88 -24.78
C ARG A 465 -9.16 -15.30 -23.77
N ILE A 466 -8.91 -14.10 -23.24
CA ILE A 466 -9.82 -13.40 -22.32
C ILE A 466 -11.19 -13.20 -22.98
N LEU A 467 -11.21 -12.74 -24.23
CA LEU A 467 -12.45 -12.47 -24.96
C LEU A 467 -13.26 -13.74 -25.27
N GLN A 468 -12.61 -14.90 -25.42
CA GLN A 468 -13.26 -16.21 -25.59
C GLN A 468 -13.85 -16.73 -24.27
N GLU A 469 -13.20 -16.45 -23.14
CA GLU A 469 -13.66 -16.85 -21.80
C GLU A 469 -14.81 -15.96 -21.27
N LEU A 470 -15.11 -14.83 -21.91
CA LEU A 470 -16.22 -13.97 -21.52
C LEU A 470 -17.57 -14.69 -21.71
N PRO A 471 -18.58 -14.40 -20.86
CA PRO A 471 -19.95 -14.86 -21.06
C PRO A 471 -20.48 -14.53 -22.46
N ALA A 472 -21.31 -15.39 -23.02
CA ALA A 472 -21.86 -15.21 -24.36
C ALA A 472 -22.66 -13.92 -24.53
N ASP A 473 -23.24 -13.42 -23.44
CA ASP A 473 -24.00 -12.16 -23.35
C ASP A 473 -23.13 -10.95 -22.98
N ALA A 474 -21.80 -11.10 -22.93
CA ALA A 474 -20.88 -9.99 -22.67
C ALA A 474 -21.10 -8.85 -23.68
N THR A 475 -21.31 -7.65 -23.16
CA THR A 475 -21.66 -6.48 -23.96
C THR A 475 -20.51 -6.05 -24.88
N PRO A 476 -20.81 -5.39 -26.03
CA PRO A 476 -19.78 -4.79 -26.87
C PRO A 476 -18.88 -3.81 -26.11
N GLU A 477 -19.44 -3.11 -25.13
CA GLU A 477 -18.72 -2.19 -24.22
C GLU A 477 -17.66 -2.94 -23.40
N ALA A 478 -18.02 -4.05 -22.77
CA ALA A 478 -17.08 -4.88 -21.99
C ALA A 478 -15.91 -5.36 -22.86
N ARG A 479 -16.22 -5.83 -24.10
CA ARG A 479 -15.18 -6.26 -25.06
C ARG A 479 -14.27 -5.10 -25.50
N ARG A 480 -14.82 -3.89 -25.67
CA ARG A 480 -14.05 -2.69 -26.00
C ARG A 480 -13.11 -2.30 -24.84
N ARG A 481 -13.59 -2.34 -23.58
CA ARG A 481 -12.75 -2.06 -22.40
C ARG A 481 -11.56 -2.99 -22.31
N PHE A 482 -11.72 -4.30 -22.57
CA PHE A 482 -10.58 -5.23 -22.57
C PHE A 482 -9.54 -4.89 -23.65
N ARG A 483 -9.96 -4.45 -24.83
CA ARG A 483 -9.03 -3.96 -25.87
C ARG A 483 -8.28 -2.71 -25.39
N GLU A 484 -9.00 -1.75 -24.82
CA GLU A 484 -8.38 -0.55 -24.23
C GLU A 484 -7.41 -0.91 -23.11
N ALA A 485 -7.78 -1.83 -22.23
CA ALA A 485 -6.92 -2.32 -21.13
C ALA A 485 -5.63 -2.96 -21.68
N ARG A 486 -5.76 -3.78 -22.73
CA ARG A 486 -4.62 -4.39 -23.44
C ARG A 486 -3.67 -3.32 -23.97
N ASP A 487 -4.19 -2.33 -24.71
CA ASP A 487 -3.40 -1.27 -25.33
C ASP A 487 -2.71 -0.39 -24.26
N ARG A 488 -3.41 -0.08 -23.17
CA ARG A 488 -2.83 0.68 -22.04
C ARG A 488 -1.71 -0.10 -21.37
N SER A 489 -1.93 -1.39 -21.10
CA SER A 489 -0.94 -2.24 -20.43
C SER A 489 0.35 -2.38 -21.23
N GLU A 490 0.24 -2.68 -22.52
CA GLU A 490 1.41 -2.78 -23.41
C GLU A 490 2.16 -1.43 -23.49
N ARG A 491 1.43 -0.34 -23.67
CA ARG A 491 2.02 1.01 -23.75
C ARG A 491 2.79 1.35 -22.47
N MET A 492 2.21 1.12 -21.28
CA MET A 492 2.87 1.40 -20.00
C MET A 492 4.18 0.61 -19.87
N ILE A 493 4.21 -0.62 -20.34
CA ILE A 493 5.42 -1.47 -20.31
C ILE A 493 6.48 -0.94 -21.28
N LEU A 494 6.09 -0.60 -22.50
CA LEU A 494 7.01 -0.11 -23.55
C LEU A 494 7.56 1.28 -23.21
N GLU A 495 6.78 2.14 -22.60
CA GLU A 495 7.18 3.50 -22.19
C GLU A 495 7.95 3.51 -20.85
N GLY A 496 8.05 2.38 -20.16
CA GLY A 496 8.69 2.32 -18.86
C GLY A 496 7.91 3.01 -17.74
N ALA A 497 6.58 3.11 -17.87
CA ALA A 497 5.71 3.70 -16.87
C ALA A 497 5.46 2.72 -15.70
N PHE A 498 6.42 2.63 -14.77
CA PHE A 498 6.39 1.69 -13.65
C PHE A 498 6.09 2.33 -12.31
N ASP A 499 5.93 3.63 -12.24
CA ASP A 499 5.50 4.28 -11.01
C ASP A 499 4.06 3.86 -10.67
N PRO A 500 3.73 3.71 -9.37
CA PRO A 500 2.41 3.35 -8.92
C PRO A 500 1.47 4.55 -9.12
N THR A 501 0.75 4.56 -10.25
CA THR A 501 -0.19 5.64 -10.62
C THR A 501 -1.49 5.08 -11.17
#